data_84c57db32d628e31f6f4e2eb2ec15c26
#
_entry.id   84c57db32d628e31f6f4e2eb2ec15c26
#
_cell.length_a   1.000
_cell.length_b   1.000
_cell.length_c   1.000
_cell.angle_alpha   90.00
_cell.angle_beta   90.00
_cell.angle_gamma   90.00
#
_symmetry.space_group_name_H-M   'P 1'
#
loop_
_entity.id
_entity.type
_entity.pdbx_description
1 polymer ?
#
loop_
_entity_poly.entity_id
_entity_poly.type
_entity_poly.pdbx_seq_one_letter_code
_entity_poly.pdbx_strand_id
1 'polypeptide(L)'
;QAYNWCVETSIYINEKYQGRKIGEILYTKLEAILKLQNITNLVASITYPNPQSIAFHEKFNYKKIAHFTKCGYKQNCWYDMVFMEKMINKHETLAKEIIYLPDLDKNLVEKILKK
;
A
#
# COMPACT_ATOMS: atom_id res chain seq x y z
N GLN A 1 19.79 -3.46 0.86
CA GLN A 1 19.59 -3.11 -0.55
C GLN A 1 19.01 -1.73 -0.68
N ALA A 2 19.30 -1.06 -1.80
CA ALA A 2 18.98 0.36 -1.97
C ALA A 2 17.48 0.70 -1.85
N TYR A 3 16.60 -0.21 -2.23
CA TYR A 3 15.15 0.08 -2.28
C TYR A 3 14.34 -0.69 -1.25
N ASN A 4 14.97 -1.20 -0.19
CA ASN A 4 14.27 -1.98 0.83
C ASN A 4 13.20 -1.18 1.59
N TRP A 5 13.32 0.15 1.62
CA TRP A 5 12.37 1.01 2.34
C TRP A 5 11.12 1.37 1.53
N CYS A 6 11.04 0.91 0.30
CA CYS A 6 9.90 1.12 -0.59
C CYS A 6 9.17 -0.21 -0.78
N VAL A 7 7.89 -0.24 -0.48
CA VAL A 7 7.09 -1.47 -0.50
C VAL A 7 5.87 -1.28 -1.38
N GLU A 8 5.59 -2.26 -2.23
CA GLU A 8 4.34 -2.28 -2.99
C GLU A 8 3.26 -2.93 -2.13
N THR A 9 2.11 -2.25 -2.04
CA THR A 9 0.96 -2.75 -1.28
C THR A 9 -0.16 -3.13 -2.22
N SER A 10 -0.88 -4.19 -1.87
CA SER A 10 -2.09 -4.55 -2.60
C SER A 10 -3.07 -5.20 -1.65
N ILE A 11 -4.35 -4.95 -1.87
CA ILE A 11 -5.43 -5.58 -1.12
C ILE A 11 -6.44 -6.12 -2.12
N TYR A 12 -6.77 -7.39 -1.97
CA TYR A 12 -7.85 -8.01 -2.72
C TYR A 12 -8.98 -8.38 -1.77
N ILE A 13 -10.17 -7.86 -2.04
CA ILE A 13 -11.34 -8.14 -1.24
C ILE A 13 -12.41 -8.78 -2.12
N ASN A 14 -12.96 -9.90 -1.66
CA ASN A 14 -14.04 -10.58 -2.34
C ASN A 14 -15.23 -9.60 -2.49
N GLU A 15 -15.89 -9.63 -3.66
CA GLU A 15 -17.03 -8.75 -3.95
C GLU A 15 -18.10 -8.76 -2.86
N LYS A 16 -18.31 -9.90 -2.24
CA LYS A 16 -19.24 -10.08 -1.12
C LYS A 16 -19.03 -9.09 0.01
N TYR A 17 -17.79 -8.68 0.22
CA TYR A 17 -17.39 -7.85 1.36
C TYR A 17 -17.00 -6.43 0.97
N GLN A 18 -17.07 -6.10 -0.31
CA GLN A 18 -16.80 -4.74 -0.75
C GLN A 18 -17.85 -3.79 -0.18
N GLY A 19 -17.42 -2.61 0.20
CA GLY A 19 -18.29 -1.62 0.80
C GLY A 19 -18.51 -1.76 2.29
N ARG A 20 -17.94 -2.78 2.92
CA ARG A 20 -18.04 -2.99 4.37
C ARG A 20 -16.84 -2.45 5.15
N LYS A 21 -16.06 -1.58 4.52
CA LYS A 21 -14.87 -0.95 5.11
C LYS A 21 -13.78 -1.93 5.54
N ILE A 22 -13.85 -3.18 5.07
CA ILE A 22 -12.85 -4.18 5.39
C ILE A 22 -11.48 -3.78 4.83
N GLY A 23 -11.46 -3.26 3.59
CA GLY A 23 -10.23 -2.78 2.99
C GLY A 23 -9.60 -1.64 3.75
N GLU A 24 -10.42 -0.71 4.25
CA GLU A 24 -9.94 0.40 5.07
C GLU A 24 -9.29 -0.09 6.35
N ILE A 25 -9.93 -1.05 7.02
CA ILE A 25 -9.39 -1.63 8.26
C ILE A 25 -8.07 -2.32 7.99
N LEU A 26 -8.00 -3.14 6.92
CA LEU A 26 -6.78 -3.87 6.56
C LEU A 26 -5.64 -2.93 6.20
N TYR A 27 -5.89 -1.89 5.39
CA TYR A 27 -4.85 -0.92 5.03
C TYR A 27 -4.37 -0.13 6.24
N THR A 28 -5.29 0.28 7.11
CA THR A 28 -4.92 1.00 8.32
C THR A 28 -3.96 0.18 9.18
N LYS A 29 -4.27 -1.09 9.37
CA LYS A 29 -3.41 -1.98 10.16
C LYS A 29 -2.08 -2.27 9.47
N LEU A 30 -2.13 -2.53 8.17
CA LEU A 30 -0.92 -2.79 7.39
C LEU A 30 0.02 -1.60 7.42
N GLU A 31 -0.48 -0.39 7.17
CA GLU A 31 0.36 0.80 7.17
C GLU A 31 0.95 1.08 8.55
N ALA A 32 0.19 0.84 9.61
CA ALA A 32 0.70 1.01 10.97
C ALA A 32 1.87 0.06 11.26
N ILE A 33 1.77 -1.19 10.82
CA ILE A 33 2.86 -2.17 10.98
C ILE A 33 4.07 -1.77 10.15
N LEU A 34 3.87 -1.41 8.88
CA LEU A 34 4.96 -1.00 8.00
C LEU A 34 5.68 0.24 8.54
N LYS A 35 4.93 1.15 9.15
CA LYS A 35 5.52 2.33 9.78
C LYS A 35 6.43 1.95 10.93
N LEU A 36 6.05 0.96 11.74
CA LEU A 36 6.91 0.43 12.82
C LEU A 36 8.17 -0.23 12.26
N GLN A 37 8.09 -0.80 11.07
CA GLN A 37 9.24 -1.45 10.42
C GLN A 37 10.21 -0.46 9.78
N ASN A 38 9.97 0.84 9.91
CA ASN A 38 10.77 1.91 9.32
C ASN A 38 10.68 1.98 7.78
N ILE A 39 9.62 1.45 7.20
CA ILE A 39 9.33 1.62 5.78
C ILE A 39 8.96 3.08 5.53
N THR A 40 9.48 3.66 4.46
CA THR A 40 9.25 5.08 4.14
C THR A 40 8.23 5.29 3.04
N ASN A 41 8.22 4.44 2.03
CA ASN A 41 7.39 4.64 0.84
C ASN A 41 6.50 3.44 0.59
N LEU A 42 5.24 3.71 0.28
CA LEU A 42 4.29 2.70 -0.18
C LEU A 42 3.90 3.01 -1.62
N VAL A 43 3.87 1.98 -2.45
CA VAL A 43 3.48 2.09 -3.86
C VAL A 43 2.34 1.13 -4.13
N ALA A 44 1.33 1.60 -4.85
CA ALA A 44 0.23 0.77 -5.29
C ALA A 44 0.15 0.80 -6.81
N SER A 45 0.04 -0.37 -7.45
CA SER A 45 -0.17 -0.47 -8.88
C SER A 45 -1.61 -0.88 -9.14
N ILE A 46 -2.29 -0.12 -10.00
CA ILE A 46 -3.73 -0.28 -10.23
C ILE A 46 -3.99 -0.40 -11.72
N THR A 47 -4.67 -1.47 -12.12
CA THR A 47 -5.10 -1.63 -13.51
C THR A 47 -6.16 -0.58 -13.81
N TYR A 48 -5.94 0.21 -14.85
CA TYR A 48 -6.83 1.31 -15.24
C TYR A 48 -7.70 0.89 -16.43
N PRO A 49 -8.98 1.24 -16.48
CA PRO A 49 -9.69 2.08 -15.49
C PRO A 49 -10.15 1.28 -14.26
N ASN A 50 -10.05 1.91 -13.10
CA ASN A 50 -10.57 1.34 -11.86
C ASN A 50 -10.84 2.48 -10.88
N PRO A 51 -11.95 3.23 -11.09
CA PRO A 51 -12.22 4.40 -10.28
C PRO A 51 -12.40 4.09 -8.80
N GLN A 52 -12.93 2.92 -8.47
CA GLN A 52 -13.11 2.54 -7.07
C GLN A 52 -11.79 2.37 -6.35
N SER A 53 -10.84 1.68 -6.97
CA SER A 53 -9.52 1.47 -6.37
C SER A 53 -8.74 2.77 -6.26
N ILE A 54 -8.81 3.61 -7.30
CA ILE A 54 -8.14 4.92 -7.28
C ILE A 54 -8.71 5.78 -6.16
N ALA A 55 -10.03 5.87 -6.04
CA ALA A 55 -10.68 6.65 -4.99
C ALA A 55 -10.33 6.11 -3.60
N PHE A 56 -10.27 4.79 -3.45
CA PHE A 56 -9.88 4.16 -2.20
C PHE A 56 -8.47 4.59 -1.78
N HIS A 57 -7.52 4.53 -2.71
CA HIS A 57 -6.14 4.91 -2.41
C HIS A 57 -6.00 6.41 -2.15
N GLU A 58 -6.74 7.24 -2.89
CA GLU A 58 -6.76 8.69 -2.63
C GLU A 58 -7.29 9.00 -1.23
N LYS A 59 -8.28 8.26 -0.77
CA LYS A 59 -8.81 8.41 0.59
C LYS A 59 -7.75 8.11 1.65
N PHE A 60 -6.82 7.21 1.35
CA PHE A 60 -5.69 6.89 2.22
C PHE A 60 -4.47 7.79 1.96
N ASN A 61 -4.67 8.90 1.23
CA ASN A 61 -3.64 9.89 0.95
C ASN A 61 -2.54 9.43 0.00
N TYR A 62 -2.85 8.43 -0.84
CA TYR A 62 -1.96 8.09 -1.94
C TYR A 62 -2.14 9.11 -3.05
N LYS A 63 -1.07 9.40 -3.77
CA LYS A 63 -1.07 10.32 -4.91
C LYS A 63 -0.67 9.59 -6.18
N LYS A 64 -1.36 9.87 -7.27
CA LYS A 64 -1.00 9.31 -8.58
C LYS A 64 0.34 9.90 -9.02
N ILE A 65 1.29 9.02 -9.36
CA ILE A 65 2.63 9.42 -9.79
C ILE A 65 2.95 9.02 -11.22
N ALA A 66 2.25 8.04 -11.78
CA ALA A 66 2.50 7.59 -13.14
C ALA A 66 1.26 6.94 -13.74
N HIS A 67 1.16 7.03 -15.06
CA HIS A 67 0.11 6.39 -15.83
C HIS A 67 0.75 5.81 -17.09
N PHE A 68 0.79 4.47 -17.17
CA PHE A 68 1.35 3.78 -18.32
C PHE A 68 0.25 3.31 -19.25
N THR A 69 0.28 3.75 -20.50
CA THR A 69 -0.76 3.46 -21.47
C THR A 69 -0.54 2.10 -22.10
N LYS A 70 -1.58 1.26 -22.11
CA LYS A 70 -1.59 -0.03 -22.82
C LYS A 70 -0.37 -0.88 -22.53
N CYS A 71 0.02 -0.96 -21.27
CA CYS A 71 1.21 -1.71 -20.87
C CYS A 71 0.91 -3.15 -20.46
N GLY A 72 -0.37 -3.52 -20.32
CA GLY A 72 -0.78 -4.88 -19.97
C GLY A 72 -1.80 -5.43 -20.94
N TYR A 73 -1.76 -6.74 -21.18
CA TYR A 73 -2.70 -7.40 -22.07
C TYR A 73 -3.29 -8.62 -21.37
N LYS A 74 -4.62 -8.68 -21.26
CA LYS A 74 -5.30 -9.84 -20.72
C LYS A 74 -6.76 -9.87 -21.23
N GLN A 75 -7.32 -11.08 -21.35
CA GLN A 75 -8.71 -11.26 -21.78
C GLN A 75 -9.00 -10.52 -23.08
N ASN A 76 -8.05 -10.59 -24.03
CA ASN A 76 -8.15 -9.97 -25.34
C ASN A 76 -8.26 -8.45 -25.33
N CYS A 77 -7.73 -7.81 -24.29
CA CYS A 77 -7.84 -6.38 -24.13
C CYS A 77 -6.55 -5.77 -23.56
N TRP A 78 -6.18 -4.61 -24.06
CA TRP A 78 -5.07 -3.83 -23.52
C TRP A 78 -5.54 -2.96 -22.37
N TYR A 79 -4.73 -2.88 -21.33
CA TYR A 79 -5.03 -2.08 -20.14
C TYR A 79 -3.89 -1.14 -19.82
N ASP A 80 -4.26 0.03 -19.30
CA ASP A 80 -3.30 0.95 -18.73
C ASP A 80 -2.99 0.54 -17.30
N MET A 81 -1.93 1.11 -16.73
CA MET A 81 -1.61 0.94 -15.32
C MET A 81 -1.30 2.28 -14.69
N VAL A 82 -1.86 2.49 -13.52
CA VAL A 82 -1.63 3.69 -12.71
C VAL A 82 -0.82 3.30 -11.49
N PHE A 83 0.22 4.06 -11.20
CA PHE A 83 0.97 3.93 -9.96
C PHE A 83 0.62 5.07 -9.02
N MET A 84 0.40 4.74 -7.76
CA MET A 84 0.13 5.71 -6.70
C MET A 84 1.14 5.49 -5.58
N GLU A 85 1.49 6.56 -4.87
CA GLU A 85 2.45 6.44 -3.77
C GLU A 85 2.00 7.21 -2.54
N LYS A 86 2.51 6.78 -1.39
CA LYS A 86 2.31 7.43 -0.10
C LYS A 86 3.58 7.30 0.72
N MET A 87 3.97 8.38 1.36
CA MET A 87 5.12 8.37 2.29
C MET A 87 4.57 8.27 3.72
N ILE A 88 5.08 7.31 4.49
CA ILE A 88 4.59 7.05 5.85
C ILE A 88 5.61 7.31 6.94
N ASN A 89 6.88 7.50 6.58
CA ASN A 89 7.93 7.88 7.52
C ASN A 89 8.82 8.93 6.90
N LYS A 90 9.51 9.69 7.73
CA LYS A 90 10.47 10.69 7.27
C LYS A 90 11.66 10.03 6.60
N HIS A 91 12.20 10.71 5.60
CA HIS A 91 13.45 10.30 4.95
C HIS A 91 14.61 10.93 5.71
N GLU A 92 15.09 10.22 6.71
CA GLU A 92 16.19 10.68 7.55
C GLU A 92 17.49 10.74 6.75
N THR A 93 18.42 11.62 7.16
CA THR A 93 19.75 11.68 6.53
C THR A 93 20.45 10.34 6.57
N LEU A 94 20.35 9.64 7.70
CA LEU A 94 20.76 8.27 7.81
C LEU A 94 19.51 7.43 7.95
N ALA A 95 19.24 6.55 6.97
CA ALA A 95 18.06 5.72 6.98
C ALA A 95 18.07 4.77 8.18
N LYS A 96 16.93 4.65 8.87
CA LYS A 96 16.79 3.70 9.96
C LYS A 96 16.72 2.29 9.39
N GLU A 97 17.32 1.34 10.08
CA GLU A 97 17.26 -0.05 9.65
C GLU A 97 15.83 -0.58 9.64
N ILE A 98 15.52 -1.40 8.65
CA ILE A 98 14.23 -2.07 8.57
C ILE A 98 14.14 -3.10 9.68
N ILE A 99 13.02 -3.09 10.40
CA ILE A 99 12.76 -4.09 11.44
C ILE A 99 11.81 -5.13 10.84
N TYR A 100 12.25 -6.37 10.76
CA TYR A 100 11.42 -7.43 10.23
C TYR A 100 10.34 -7.81 11.24
N LEU A 101 9.20 -8.28 10.73
CA LEU A 101 8.02 -8.50 11.57
C LEU A 101 8.31 -9.30 12.86
N PRO A 102 9.07 -10.40 12.84
CA PRO A 102 9.35 -11.14 14.07
C PRO A 102 10.11 -10.34 15.15
N ASP A 103 10.82 -9.29 14.73
CA ASP A 103 11.65 -8.48 15.63
C ASP A 103 10.93 -7.24 16.13
N LEU A 104 9.69 -7.00 15.71
CA LEU A 104 8.90 -5.88 16.20
C LEU A 104 8.42 -6.15 17.63
N ASP A 105 8.24 -5.06 18.38
CA ASP A 105 7.66 -5.14 19.70
C ASP A 105 6.25 -5.75 19.59
N LYS A 106 6.08 -6.94 20.17
CA LYS A 106 4.83 -7.69 20.06
C LYS A 106 3.65 -6.95 20.67
N ASN A 107 3.88 -6.17 21.71
CA ASN A 107 2.81 -5.40 22.34
C ASN A 107 2.28 -4.31 21.41
N LEU A 108 3.16 -3.64 20.68
CA LEU A 108 2.76 -2.63 19.70
C LEU A 108 1.99 -3.25 18.55
N VAL A 109 2.44 -4.39 18.05
CA VAL A 109 1.77 -5.10 16.96
C VAL A 109 0.39 -5.56 17.40
N GLU A 110 0.25 -6.15 18.57
CA GLU A 110 -1.03 -6.58 19.10
C GLU A 110 -2.00 -5.42 19.25
N LYS A 111 -1.51 -4.29 19.73
CA LYS A 111 -2.31 -3.07 19.88
C LYS A 111 -2.91 -2.63 18.54
N ILE A 112 -2.12 -2.70 17.47
CA ILE A 112 -2.58 -2.38 16.12
C ILE A 112 -3.63 -3.39 15.67
N LEU A 113 -3.37 -4.67 15.84
CA LEU A 113 -4.23 -5.72 15.32
C LEU A 113 -5.58 -5.82 16.05
N LYS A 114 -5.63 -5.40 17.30
CA LYS A 114 -6.85 -5.46 18.11
C LYS A 114 -7.80 -4.28 17.96
N LYS A 115 -7.37 -3.24 17.30
CA LYS A 115 -8.22 -2.05 17.09
C LYS A 115 -9.42 -2.31 16.20
#